data_86cd6ab9fed83279cd022cf4929faf0b
#
_entry.id   86cd6ab9fed83279cd022cf4929faf0b
#
_cell.length_a   1.000
_cell.length_b   1.000
_cell.length_c   1.000
_cell.angle_alpha   90.00
_cell.angle_beta   90.00
_cell.angle_gamma   90.00
#
_symmetry.space_group_name_H-M   'P 1'
#
loop_
_entity.id
_entity.type
_entity.pdbx_description
1 polymer ?
#
loop_
_entity_poly.entity_id
_entity_poly.type
_entity_poly.pdbx_seq_one_letter_code
_entity_poly.pdbx_strand_id
1 'polypeptide(L)'
;ATVVRFFRSLGYERLFDLKVDLLQSLESSTKYIHSEIKPEDSQEAIVTKLFLGSMQALGDTLAIMDFQKFEKIILLLQKAHNILIIGIGSSWWVCQELNQRLLRLGLHSQAQVDCYTQLAQAALLTDNDLLFVVSQTGEPESLIRIVNEAKNNNCPIITITGNENSPIGQLSDIVL
;
A
#
# COMPACT_ATOMS: atom_id res chain seq x y z
N ALA A 1 3.42 -22.70 29.22
CA ALA A 1 4.10 -22.03 30.35
C ALA A 1 5.00 -20.87 29.88
N THR A 2 5.73 -20.98 28.78
CA THR A 2 6.71 -19.98 28.30
C THR A 2 6.05 -18.69 27.79
N VAL A 3 4.97 -18.80 27.00
CA VAL A 3 4.25 -17.65 26.44
C VAL A 3 3.61 -16.79 27.56
N VAL A 4 3.03 -17.45 28.56
CA VAL A 4 2.42 -16.75 29.72
C VAL A 4 3.46 -15.98 30.54
N ARG A 5 4.64 -16.57 30.75
CA ARG A 5 5.75 -15.88 31.41
C ARG A 5 6.24 -14.67 30.61
N PHE A 6 6.33 -14.82 29.30
CA PHE A 6 6.80 -13.76 28.41
C PHE A 6 5.91 -12.52 28.48
N PHE A 7 4.60 -12.63 28.23
CA PHE A 7 3.74 -11.45 28.24
C PHE A 7 3.61 -10.82 29.65
N ARG A 8 3.67 -11.65 30.72
CA ARG A 8 3.70 -11.13 32.10
C ARG A 8 4.99 -10.39 32.44
N SER A 9 6.15 -10.81 31.91
CA SER A 9 7.40 -10.06 32.08
C SER A 9 7.40 -8.69 31.40
N LEU A 10 6.50 -8.52 30.41
CA LEU A 10 6.25 -7.24 29.73
C LEU A 10 5.17 -6.38 30.44
N GLY A 11 4.62 -6.84 31.56
CA GLY A 11 3.63 -6.10 32.34
C GLY A 11 2.17 -6.36 31.95
N TYR A 12 1.89 -7.29 31.05
CA TYR A 12 0.52 -7.61 30.64
C TYR A 12 -0.09 -8.74 31.45
N GLU A 13 -1.32 -8.56 31.90
CA GLU A 13 -2.04 -9.62 32.64
C GLU A 13 -2.60 -10.70 31.70
N ARG A 14 -3.01 -10.32 30.50
CA ARG A 14 -3.61 -11.22 29.49
C ARG A 14 -2.89 -11.08 28.14
N LEU A 15 -2.77 -12.21 27.43
CA LEU A 15 -2.23 -12.22 26.05
C LEU A 15 -3.02 -11.31 25.11
N PHE A 16 -4.32 -11.14 25.38
CA PHE A 16 -5.18 -10.25 24.59
C PHE A 16 -4.72 -8.79 24.70
N ASP A 17 -4.35 -8.32 25.89
CA ASP A 17 -3.91 -6.95 26.13
C ASP A 17 -2.58 -6.66 25.40
N LEU A 18 -1.63 -7.63 25.41
CA LEU A 18 -0.41 -7.57 24.61
C LEU A 18 -0.73 -7.52 23.10
N LYS A 19 -1.68 -8.34 22.62
CA LYS A 19 -2.06 -8.33 21.21
C LYS A 19 -2.69 -7.00 20.79
N VAL A 20 -3.55 -6.43 21.62
CA VAL A 20 -4.17 -5.12 21.36
C VAL A 20 -3.10 -4.04 21.30
N ASP A 21 -2.15 -4.05 22.22
CA ASP A 21 -1.07 -3.05 22.27
C ASP A 21 -0.09 -3.21 21.10
N LEU A 22 0.21 -4.45 20.71
CA LEU A 22 0.98 -4.74 19.50
C LEU A 22 0.24 -4.34 18.23
N LEU A 23 -1.05 -4.64 18.11
CA LEU A 23 -1.87 -4.20 16.98
C LEU A 23 -1.93 -2.68 16.93
N GLN A 24 -2.12 -2.01 18.06
CA GLN A 24 -2.08 -0.56 18.17
C GLN A 24 -0.70 0.01 17.83
N SER A 25 0.40 -0.68 18.11
CA SER A 25 1.75 -0.27 17.73
C SER A 25 2.08 -0.58 16.25
N LEU A 26 1.47 -1.62 15.68
CA LEU A 26 1.59 -1.97 14.25
C LEU A 26 0.69 -1.10 13.35
N GLU A 27 -0.43 -0.59 13.89
CA GLU A 27 -1.25 0.45 13.25
C GLU A 27 -0.56 1.83 13.25
N SER A 28 0.72 1.87 13.62
CA SER A 28 1.49 3.11 13.79
C SER A 28 1.66 3.95 12.51
N SER A 29 1.43 3.41 11.32
CA SER A 29 1.36 4.23 10.10
C SER A 29 0.07 5.06 9.98
N THR A 30 -1.03 4.60 10.60
CA THR A 30 -2.27 5.38 10.74
C THR A 30 -2.28 6.22 12.03
N LYS A 31 -1.46 5.85 13.02
CA LYS A 31 -1.33 6.54 14.31
C LYS A 31 -0.76 7.96 14.20
N TYR A 32 0.11 8.22 13.21
CA TYR A 32 0.74 9.54 13.08
C TYR A 32 -0.26 10.66 12.74
N ILE A 33 -1.35 10.36 12.04
CA ILE A 33 -2.37 11.36 11.71
C ILE A 33 -3.39 11.55 12.84
N HIS A 34 -3.66 10.51 13.65
CA HIS A 34 -4.75 10.54 14.64
C HIS A 34 -4.30 10.44 16.12
N SER A 35 -3.08 9.99 16.43
CA SER A 35 -2.66 9.75 17.81
C SER A 35 -2.43 11.01 18.64
N GLU A 36 -2.26 12.15 17.99
CA GLU A 36 -2.07 13.44 18.65
C GLU A 36 -3.33 14.30 18.74
N ILE A 37 -4.40 13.95 18.04
CA ILE A 37 -5.67 14.68 18.10
C ILE A 37 -6.45 14.20 19.33
N LYS A 38 -6.75 15.12 20.23
CA LYS A 38 -7.49 14.87 21.47
C LYS A 38 -8.88 15.49 21.40
N PRO A 39 -9.87 14.93 22.14
CA PRO A 39 -11.22 15.50 22.18
C PRO A 39 -11.29 16.95 22.64
N GLU A 40 -10.33 17.38 23.46
CA GLU A 40 -10.20 18.73 24.01
C GLU A 40 -9.45 19.72 23.08
N ASP A 41 -8.92 19.25 21.94
CA ASP A 41 -8.21 20.13 21.01
C ASP A 41 -9.15 21.17 20.39
N SER A 42 -8.67 22.41 20.26
CA SER A 42 -9.36 23.43 19.49
C SER A 42 -9.35 23.10 17.99
N GLN A 43 -10.28 23.65 17.22
CA GLN A 43 -10.33 23.47 15.76
C GLN A 43 -8.99 23.85 15.10
N GLU A 44 -8.38 24.95 15.52
CA GLU A 44 -7.07 25.40 15.03
C GLU A 44 -5.98 24.38 15.35
N ALA A 45 -5.97 23.82 16.58
CA ALA A 45 -5.02 22.79 16.98
C ALA A 45 -5.18 21.51 16.15
N ILE A 46 -6.42 21.07 15.87
CA ILE A 46 -6.70 19.91 15.02
C ILE A 46 -6.15 20.12 13.61
N VAL A 47 -6.45 21.26 12.99
CA VAL A 47 -5.95 21.58 11.64
C VAL A 47 -4.42 21.60 11.61
N THR A 48 -3.81 22.28 12.58
CA THR A 48 -2.35 22.36 12.69
C THR A 48 -1.71 20.97 12.82
N LYS A 49 -2.25 20.13 13.69
CA LYS A 49 -1.76 18.74 13.88
C LYS A 49 -1.87 17.90 12.63
N LEU A 50 -2.98 18.02 11.88
CA LEU A 50 -3.16 17.32 10.60
C LEU A 50 -2.11 17.72 9.57
N PHE A 51 -1.83 19.02 9.43
CA PHE A 51 -0.82 19.51 8.49
C PHE A 51 0.59 19.05 8.89
N LEU A 52 0.96 19.21 10.17
CA LEU A 52 2.27 18.79 10.66
C LEU A 52 2.46 17.28 10.55
N GLY A 53 1.45 16.47 10.87
CA GLY A 53 1.49 15.01 10.70
C GLY A 53 1.65 14.61 9.23
N SER A 54 0.97 15.29 8.31
CA SER A 54 1.13 15.03 6.87
C SER A 54 2.54 15.41 6.36
N MET A 55 3.08 16.53 6.81
CA MET A 55 4.46 16.93 6.48
C MET A 55 5.49 15.93 7.00
N GLN A 56 5.30 15.45 8.23
CA GLN A 56 6.18 14.43 8.83
C GLN A 56 6.11 13.13 8.02
N ALA A 57 4.91 12.64 7.69
CA ALA A 57 4.73 11.42 6.90
C ALA A 57 5.42 11.49 5.53
N LEU A 58 5.36 12.65 4.87
CA LEU A 58 6.08 12.87 3.62
C LEU A 58 7.61 12.86 3.82
N GLY A 59 8.10 13.47 4.90
CA GLY A 59 9.51 13.45 5.26
C GLY A 59 10.03 12.04 5.55
N ASP A 60 9.27 11.26 6.32
CA ASP A 60 9.61 9.87 6.66
C ASP A 60 9.63 8.99 5.41
N THR A 61 8.65 9.17 4.50
CA THR A 61 8.61 8.46 3.22
C THR A 61 9.84 8.78 2.37
N LEU A 62 10.20 10.06 2.27
CA LEU A 62 11.40 10.48 1.50
C LEU A 62 12.68 9.88 2.07
N ALA A 63 12.78 9.77 3.41
CA ALA A 63 13.97 9.25 4.08
C ALA A 63 14.23 7.74 3.82
N ILE A 64 13.17 6.96 3.54
CA ILE A 64 13.28 5.53 3.25
C ILE A 64 13.24 5.21 1.75
N MET A 65 13.09 6.23 0.89
CA MET A 65 12.89 6.07 -0.55
C MET A 65 14.13 5.53 -1.25
N ASP A 66 13.97 4.43 -1.99
CA ASP A 66 15.02 3.86 -2.84
C ASP A 66 14.91 4.40 -4.28
N PHE A 67 15.77 5.35 -4.62
CA PHE A 67 15.77 5.98 -5.94
C PHE A 67 16.17 5.04 -7.08
N GLN A 68 16.89 3.94 -6.82
CA GLN A 68 17.18 2.94 -7.85
C GLN A 68 15.93 2.14 -8.24
N LYS A 69 15.03 1.90 -7.30
CA LYS A 69 13.71 1.32 -7.61
C LYS A 69 12.89 2.25 -8.51
N PHE A 70 12.95 3.57 -8.29
CA PHE A 70 12.26 4.55 -9.14
C PHE A 70 12.73 4.53 -10.58
N GLU A 71 14.03 4.46 -10.83
CA GLU A 71 14.56 4.35 -12.18
C GLU A 71 14.04 3.11 -12.91
N LYS A 72 14.00 1.96 -12.23
CA LYS A 72 13.43 0.72 -12.77
C LYS A 72 11.95 0.86 -13.07
N ILE A 73 11.18 1.50 -12.18
CA ILE A 73 9.75 1.74 -12.36
C ILE A 73 9.50 2.61 -13.60
N ILE A 74 10.26 3.69 -13.77
CA ILE A 74 10.15 4.58 -14.94
C ILE A 74 10.39 3.78 -16.23
N LEU A 75 11.40 2.93 -16.26
CA LEU A 75 11.68 2.08 -17.43
C LEU A 75 10.55 1.07 -17.72
N LEU A 76 9.95 0.48 -16.70
CA LEU A 76 8.81 -0.42 -16.86
C LEU A 76 7.59 0.32 -17.38
N LEU A 77 7.26 1.49 -16.82
CA LEU A 77 6.17 2.34 -17.27
C LEU A 77 6.31 2.76 -18.74
N GLN A 78 7.53 3.11 -19.17
CA GLN A 78 7.81 3.52 -20.55
C GLN A 78 7.73 2.37 -21.56
N LYS A 79 8.01 1.14 -21.13
CA LYS A 79 8.02 -0.05 -22.00
C LYS A 79 6.67 -0.74 -22.07
N ALA A 80 5.83 -0.57 -21.07
CA ALA A 80 4.55 -1.25 -20.99
C ALA A 80 3.62 -0.87 -22.14
N HIS A 81 3.02 -1.86 -22.80
CA HIS A 81 1.96 -1.63 -23.77
C HIS A 81 0.67 -1.18 -23.10
N ASN A 82 0.29 -1.84 -22.01
CA ASN A 82 -0.85 -1.46 -21.20
C ASN A 82 -0.44 -1.48 -19.72
N ILE A 83 -1.00 -0.56 -18.94
CA ILE A 83 -0.78 -0.47 -17.50
C ILE A 83 -2.12 -0.65 -16.81
N LEU A 84 -2.30 -1.78 -16.13
CA LEU A 84 -3.45 -1.99 -15.25
C LEU A 84 -3.11 -1.54 -13.84
N ILE A 85 -3.90 -0.61 -13.31
CA ILE A 85 -3.71 -0.08 -11.96
C ILE A 85 -4.86 -0.59 -11.08
N ILE A 86 -4.51 -1.27 -9.99
CA ILE A 86 -5.49 -1.88 -9.10
C ILE A 86 -5.34 -1.42 -7.65
N GLY A 87 -6.48 -1.35 -6.98
CA GLY A 87 -6.59 -1.03 -5.56
C GLY A 87 -8.06 -1.07 -5.15
N ILE A 88 -8.32 -1.17 -3.85
CA ILE A 88 -9.68 -1.23 -3.30
C ILE A 88 -9.88 -0.18 -2.22
N GLY A 89 -11.13 0.17 -1.93
CA GLY A 89 -11.46 1.16 -0.91
C GLY A 89 -10.83 2.53 -1.19
N SER A 90 -10.17 3.10 -0.19
CA SER A 90 -9.47 4.39 -0.32
C SER A 90 -8.28 4.35 -1.30
N SER A 91 -7.61 3.23 -1.42
CA SER A 91 -6.49 3.05 -2.38
C SER A 91 -6.94 3.20 -3.84
N TRP A 92 -8.19 2.90 -4.15
CA TRP A 92 -8.73 3.08 -5.51
C TRP A 92 -8.67 4.55 -5.98
N TRP A 93 -8.88 5.50 -5.09
CA TRP A 93 -8.77 6.93 -5.44
C TRP A 93 -7.34 7.30 -5.85
N VAL A 94 -6.34 6.72 -5.18
CA VAL A 94 -4.93 6.87 -5.54
C VAL A 94 -4.66 6.25 -6.92
N CYS A 95 -5.25 5.08 -7.19
CA CYS A 95 -5.17 4.43 -8.52
C CYS A 95 -5.75 5.31 -9.62
N GLN A 96 -6.89 5.94 -9.38
CA GLN A 96 -7.51 6.86 -10.35
C GLN A 96 -6.66 8.10 -10.61
N GLU A 97 -6.08 8.70 -9.57
CA GLU A 97 -5.19 9.84 -9.71
C GLU A 97 -3.94 9.47 -10.52
N LEU A 98 -3.33 8.32 -10.21
CA LEU A 98 -2.19 7.81 -10.98
C LEU A 98 -2.57 7.58 -12.44
N ASN A 99 -3.70 6.92 -12.70
CA ASN A 99 -4.21 6.69 -14.05
C ASN A 99 -4.35 8.00 -14.84
N GLN A 100 -4.97 9.00 -14.27
CA GLN A 100 -5.13 10.32 -14.89
C GLN A 100 -3.78 10.97 -15.26
N ARG A 101 -2.78 10.82 -14.40
CA ARG A 101 -1.44 11.35 -14.65
C ARG A 101 -0.73 10.60 -15.78
N LEU A 102 -0.81 9.27 -15.79
CA LEU A 102 -0.20 8.44 -16.83
C LEU A 102 -0.83 8.69 -18.19
N LEU A 103 -2.16 8.80 -18.26
CA LEU A 103 -2.88 9.16 -19.49
C LEU A 103 -2.44 10.52 -20.06
N ARG A 104 -2.21 11.51 -19.20
CA ARG A 104 -1.70 12.84 -19.63
C ARG A 104 -0.28 12.77 -20.20
N LEU A 105 0.50 11.75 -19.79
CA LEU A 105 1.83 11.48 -20.35
C LEU A 105 1.77 10.64 -21.64
N GLY A 106 0.57 10.28 -22.11
CA GLY A 106 0.38 9.48 -23.31
C GLY A 106 0.57 7.96 -23.11
N LEU A 107 0.62 7.51 -21.84
CA LEU A 107 0.73 6.08 -21.53
C LEU A 107 -0.65 5.43 -21.52
N HIS A 108 -0.75 4.21 -22.05
CA HIS A 108 -1.99 3.44 -22.03
C HIS A 108 -2.21 2.82 -20.66
N SER A 109 -3.00 3.49 -19.84
CA SER A 109 -3.29 3.04 -18.47
C SER A 109 -4.78 3.01 -18.20
N GLN A 110 -5.19 2.13 -17.28
CA GLN A 110 -6.57 2.01 -16.84
C GLN A 110 -6.63 1.61 -15.36
N ALA A 111 -7.63 2.14 -14.65
CA ALA A 111 -7.95 1.78 -13.29
C ALA A 111 -9.45 1.49 -13.17
N GLN A 112 -9.80 0.32 -12.65
CA GLN A 112 -11.17 -0.13 -12.47
C GLN A 112 -11.49 -0.25 -10.97
N VAL A 113 -12.73 0.08 -10.59
CA VAL A 113 -13.16 0.01 -9.19
C VAL A 113 -13.56 -1.40 -8.77
N ASP A 114 -14.13 -2.15 -9.70
CA ASP A 114 -14.69 -3.47 -9.43
C ASP A 114 -13.64 -4.57 -9.52
N CYS A 115 -13.52 -5.38 -8.46
CA CYS A 115 -12.53 -6.45 -8.37
C CYS A 115 -12.72 -7.56 -9.43
N TYR A 116 -13.94 -7.83 -9.88
CA TYR A 116 -14.17 -8.83 -10.94
C TYR A 116 -13.65 -8.33 -12.28
N THR A 117 -13.87 -7.05 -12.59
CA THR A 117 -13.33 -6.40 -13.78
C THR A 117 -11.79 -6.33 -13.70
N GLN A 118 -11.23 -5.99 -12.54
CA GLN A 118 -9.77 -6.02 -12.33
C GLN A 118 -9.20 -7.42 -12.58
N LEU A 119 -9.84 -8.47 -12.08
CA LEU A 119 -9.41 -9.86 -12.27
C LEU A 119 -9.50 -10.27 -13.75
N ALA A 120 -10.60 -9.96 -14.42
CA ALA A 120 -10.77 -10.26 -15.84
C ALA A 120 -9.71 -9.57 -16.73
N GLN A 121 -9.35 -8.34 -16.39
CA GLN A 121 -8.27 -7.62 -17.09
C GLN A 121 -6.89 -8.17 -16.77
N ALA A 122 -6.62 -8.55 -15.51
CA ALA A 122 -5.35 -9.15 -15.11
C ALA A 122 -5.09 -10.49 -15.85
N ALA A 123 -6.13 -11.26 -16.12
CA ALA A 123 -6.04 -12.50 -16.89
C ALA A 123 -5.62 -12.29 -18.36
N LEU A 124 -5.75 -11.06 -18.87
CA LEU A 124 -5.37 -10.70 -20.25
C LEU A 124 -4.00 -10.02 -20.34
N LEU A 125 -3.37 -9.72 -19.19
CA LEU A 125 -2.03 -9.12 -19.17
C LEU A 125 -0.99 -10.13 -19.66
N THR A 126 0.08 -9.59 -20.23
CA THR A 126 1.23 -10.33 -20.76
C THR A 126 2.53 -9.78 -20.16
N ASP A 127 3.65 -10.37 -20.54
CA ASP A 127 5.00 -9.89 -20.18
C ASP A 127 5.36 -8.51 -20.77
N ASN A 128 4.57 -8.01 -21.73
CA ASN A 128 4.71 -6.68 -22.33
C ASN A 128 3.82 -5.61 -21.66
N ASP A 129 3.03 -6.01 -20.68
CA ASP A 129 2.15 -5.13 -19.92
C ASP A 129 2.72 -4.86 -18.51
N LEU A 130 2.02 -4.09 -17.70
CA LEU A 130 2.41 -3.79 -16.33
C LEU A 130 1.20 -3.81 -15.41
N LEU A 131 1.31 -4.54 -14.30
CA LEU A 131 0.37 -4.43 -13.19
C LEU A 131 0.92 -3.47 -12.13
N PHE A 132 0.16 -2.43 -11.80
CA PHE A 132 0.48 -1.50 -10.74
C PHE A 132 -0.53 -1.64 -9.59
N VAL A 133 -0.07 -1.98 -8.39
CA VAL A 133 -0.90 -2.28 -7.23
C VAL A 133 -0.74 -1.20 -6.17
N VAL A 134 -1.85 -0.70 -5.62
CA VAL A 134 -1.85 0.17 -4.45
C VAL A 134 -2.63 -0.51 -3.33
N SER A 135 -1.94 -0.90 -2.27
CA SER A 135 -2.55 -1.58 -1.13
C SER A 135 -1.80 -1.29 0.16
N GLN A 136 -2.41 -0.60 1.12
CA GLN A 136 -1.75 -0.22 2.37
C GLN A 136 -1.21 -1.42 3.14
N THR A 137 -2.00 -2.48 3.31
CA THR A 137 -1.59 -3.67 4.06
C THR A 137 -0.95 -4.75 3.20
N GLY A 138 -1.23 -4.76 1.89
CA GLY A 138 -0.81 -5.83 0.97
C GLY A 138 -1.45 -7.19 1.25
N GLU A 139 -2.55 -7.24 2.00
CA GLU A 139 -3.20 -8.47 2.47
C GLU A 139 -4.56 -8.81 1.84
N PRO A 140 -5.32 -7.87 1.20
CA PRO A 140 -6.64 -8.19 0.71
C PRO A 140 -6.66 -9.36 -0.26
N GLU A 141 -7.38 -10.44 0.09
CA GLU A 141 -7.42 -11.69 -0.68
C GLU A 141 -7.86 -11.48 -2.14
N SER A 142 -8.81 -10.55 -2.36
CA SER A 142 -9.25 -10.19 -3.70
C SER A 142 -8.10 -9.66 -4.58
N LEU A 143 -7.24 -8.79 -4.03
CA LEU A 143 -6.07 -8.28 -4.74
C LEU A 143 -4.98 -9.34 -4.90
N ILE A 144 -4.74 -10.18 -3.90
CA ILE A 144 -3.78 -11.30 -3.99
C ILE A 144 -4.15 -12.22 -5.16
N ARG A 145 -5.43 -12.53 -5.36
CA ARG A 145 -5.90 -13.33 -6.50
C ARG A 145 -5.59 -12.67 -7.84
N ILE A 146 -5.83 -11.37 -7.96
CA ILE A 146 -5.55 -10.59 -9.17
C ILE A 146 -4.04 -10.54 -9.46
N VAL A 147 -3.23 -10.32 -8.43
CA VAL A 147 -1.76 -10.30 -8.53
C VAL A 147 -1.21 -11.66 -8.97
N ASN A 148 -1.73 -12.77 -8.40
CA ASN A 148 -1.34 -14.11 -8.82
C ASN A 148 -1.69 -14.39 -10.29
N GLU A 149 -2.84 -13.92 -10.76
CA GLU A 149 -3.23 -14.08 -12.17
C GLU A 149 -2.24 -13.37 -13.11
N ALA A 150 -1.91 -12.12 -12.83
CA ALA A 150 -0.90 -11.38 -13.59
C ALA A 150 0.48 -12.06 -13.54
N LYS A 151 0.88 -12.58 -12.36
CA LYS A 151 2.14 -13.29 -12.18
C LYS A 151 2.22 -14.59 -12.99
N ASN A 152 1.11 -15.34 -13.06
CA ASN A 152 1.02 -16.55 -13.90
C ASN A 152 1.24 -16.24 -15.38
N ASN A 153 0.90 -15.02 -15.81
CA ASN A 153 1.11 -14.53 -17.17
C ASN A 153 2.48 -13.86 -17.38
N ASN A 154 3.39 -13.93 -16.39
CA ASN A 154 4.70 -13.28 -16.38
C ASN A 154 4.64 -11.73 -16.53
N CYS A 155 3.49 -11.12 -16.23
CA CYS A 155 3.36 -9.68 -16.25
C CYS A 155 4.19 -9.04 -15.11
N PRO A 156 5.04 -8.04 -15.39
CA PRO A 156 5.74 -7.29 -14.35
C PRO A 156 4.78 -6.65 -13.37
N ILE A 157 5.12 -6.69 -12.07
CA ILE A 157 4.27 -6.22 -10.99
C ILE A 157 5.00 -5.19 -10.13
N ILE A 158 4.44 -4.00 -10.02
CA ILE A 158 4.89 -2.95 -9.11
C ILE A 158 3.84 -2.76 -8.01
N THR A 159 4.26 -2.69 -6.76
CA THR A 159 3.35 -2.46 -5.62
C THR A 159 3.80 -1.28 -4.76
N ILE A 160 2.86 -0.40 -4.41
CA ILE A 160 2.99 0.55 -3.31
C ILE A 160 2.24 -0.03 -2.11
N THR A 161 2.98 -0.26 -1.01
CA THR A 161 2.40 -0.83 0.22
C THR A 161 3.14 -0.35 1.47
N GLY A 162 2.45 -0.32 2.61
CA GLY A 162 3.07 -0.06 3.90
C GLY A 162 3.81 -1.28 4.49
N ASN A 163 3.78 -2.44 3.84
CA ASN A 163 4.43 -3.66 4.30
C ASN A 163 4.99 -4.47 3.12
N GLU A 164 6.28 -4.33 2.86
CA GLU A 164 6.96 -5.06 1.78
C GLU A 164 6.96 -6.59 1.98
N ASN A 165 6.85 -7.05 3.22
CA ASN A 165 6.77 -8.47 3.56
C ASN A 165 5.33 -9.04 3.48
N SER A 166 4.36 -8.24 3.05
CA SER A 166 2.99 -8.68 2.83
C SER A 166 2.89 -9.71 1.69
N PRO A 167 1.78 -10.49 1.63
CA PRO A 167 1.56 -11.43 0.53
C PRO A 167 1.67 -10.78 -0.86
N ILE A 168 1.12 -9.58 -1.06
CA ILE A 168 1.23 -8.84 -2.33
C ILE A 168 2.67 -8.37 -2.56
N GLY A 169 3.35 -7.86 -1.51
CA GLY A 169 4.74 -7.43 -1.60
C GLY A 169 5.65 -8.56 -2.07
N GLN A 170 5.50 -9.76 -1.52
CA GLN A 170 6.28 -10.95 -1.89
C GLN A 170 6.02 -11.46 -3.32
N LEU A 171 4.85 -11.17 -3.88
CA LEU A 171 4.50 -11.51 -5.25
C LEU A 171 5.02 -10.50 -6.27
N SER A 172 5.38 -9.29 -5.83
CA SER A 172 5.76 -8.16 -6.68
C SER A 172 7.24 -8.16 -7.06
N ASP A 173 7.54 -7.64 -8.25
CA ASP A 173 8.93 -7.51 -8.74
C ASP A 173 9.60 -6.26 -8.16
N ILE A 174 8.80 -5.20 -7.92
CA ILE A 174 9.27 -3.97 -7.27
C ILE A 174 8.24 -3.55 -6.22
N VAL A 175 8.71 -3.27 -5.01
CA VAL A 175 7.89 -2.74 -3.90
C VAL A 175 8.45 -1.38 -3.48
N LEU A 176 7.54 -0.39 -3.34
CA LEU A 176 7.76 0.93 -2.79
C LEU A 176 7.05 1.08 -1.45
#